data_a6f380a51ce91460be5d4757c067e436
#
_entry.id   a6f380a51ce91460be5d4757c067e436
#
_cell.length_a   1.000
_cell.length_b   1.000
_cell.length_c   1.000
_cell.angle_alpha   90.00
_cell.angle_beta   90.00
_cell.angle_gamma   90.00
#
_symmetry.space_group_name_H-M   'P 1'
#
loop_
_entity.id
_entity.type
_entity.pdbx_description
1 polymer ?
#
loop_
_entity_poly.entity_id
_entity_poly.type
_entity_poly.pdbx_seq_one_letter_code
_entity_poly.pdbx_strand_id
1 'polypeptide(L)'
;MRNGLARLGALALCAWLAACGGGDKPWHATDITGSMPKLQFRMQRANDAEIVSEQNYRGRVVILYFGYTHCPDLCPMTLANLSAVLDKLDTQAYDVAVLFVTVDPDRDTQPVLAQYVHGFAKQVEGLSGPPNGLLALTRRYRVMYKVTKDTPGHPYTVMHSNSVFFFDRAGTARLVTTDTGNIAGITEDVKRLLSSN
;
A
#
# COMPACT_ATOMS: atom_id res chain seq x y z
N MET A 1 40.26 -52.22 -16.00
CA MET A 1 39.59 -51.69 -14.79
C MET A 1 39.72 -50.15 -14.71
N ARG A 2 39.39 -49.39 -15.76
CA ARG A 2 39.61 -47.90 -15.80
C ARG A 2 38.38 -47.06 -16.18
N ASN A 3 37.20 -47.71 -16.39
CA ASN A 3 36.01 -47.03 -16.91
C ASN A 3 34.88 -46.85 -15.85
N GLY A 4 35.11 -47.24 -14.58
CA GLY A 4 34.09 -47.12 -13.52
C GLY A 4 34.05 -45.77 -12.80
N LEU A 5 35.18 -45.08 -12.69
CA LEU A 5 35.25 -43.83 -11.94
C LEU A 5 34.72 -42.58 -12.70
N ALA A 6 34.77 -42.64 -14.04
CA ALA A 6 34.28 -41.50 -14.87
C ALA A 6 32.74 -41.40 -14.91
N ARG A 7 32.00 -42.47 -14.63
CA ARG A 7 30.53 -42.47 -14.64
C ARG A 7 29.90 -41.97 -13.33
N LEU A 8 30.59 -42.07 -12.21
CA LEU A 8 30.13 -41.59 -10.91
C LEU A 8 30.29 -40.05 -10.76
N GLY A 9 31.28 -39.47 -11.43
CA GLY A 9 31.47 -38.02 -11.42
C GLY A 9 30.41 -37.22 -12.20
N ALA A 10 29.87 -37.81 -13.28
CA ALA A 10 28.86 -37.12 -14.12
C ALA A 10 27.47 -37.09 -13.47
N LEU A 11 27.12 -38.08 -12.65
CA LEU A 11 25.84 -38.10 -11.92
C LEU A 11 25.78 -37.13 -10.74
N ALA A 12 26.92 -36.86 -10.09
CA ALA A 12 27.01 -35.90 -8.99
C ALA A 12 26.86 -34.42 -9.46
N LEU A 13 27.31 -34.11 -10.68
CA LEU A 13 27.25 -32.77 -11.22
C LEU A 13 25.84 -32.35 -11.67
N CYS A 14 24.99 -33.32 -12.08
CA CYS A 14 23.59 -33.06 -12.46
C CYS A 14 22.66 -32.80 -11.26
N ALA A 15 23.01 -33.27 -10.06
CA ALA A 15 22.19 -33.08 -8.87
C ALA A 15 22.26 -31.64 -8.30
N TRP A 16 23.30 -30.88 -8.62
CA TRP A 16 23.47 -29.48 -8.16
C TRP A 16 22.73 -28.45 -9.00
N LEU A 17 22.29 -28.78 -10.20
CA LEU A 17 21.56 -27.86 -11.09
C LEU A 17 20.03 -27.86 -10.83
N ALA A 18 19.51 -28.82 -10.05
CA ALA A 18 18.09 -28.89 -9.73
C ALA A 18 17.66 -28.03 -8.53
N ALA A 19 18.61 -27.39 -7.81
CA ALA A 19 18.33 -26.63 -6.60
C ALA A 19 17.99 -25.13 -6.82
N CYS A 20 17.99 -24.63 -8.07
CA CYS A 20 17.68 -23.22 -8.39
C CYS A 20 16.27 -23.00 -8.94
N GLY A 21 15.32 -23.88 -8.66
CA GLY A 21 13.94 -23.79 -9.18
C GLY A 21 12.87 -23.39 -8.18
N GLY A 22 13.21 -22.67 -7.12
CA GLY A 22 12.24 -22.02 -6.22
C GLY A 22 11.84 -20.66 -6.77
N GLY A 23 11.14 -20.60 -7.91
CA GLY A 23 10.57 -19.36 -8.40
C GLY A 23 9.57 -18.83 -7.35
N ASP A 24 9.81 -17.63 -6.84
CA ASP A 24 8.85 -16.93 -5.97
C ASP A 24 7.48 -16.98 -6.63
N LYS A 25 6.45 -17.38 -5.86
CA LYS A 25 5.07 -17.32 -6.35
C LYS A 25 4.81 -15.91 -6.90
N PRO A 26 4.10 -15.76 -8.03
CA PRO A 26 3.72 -14.45 -8.52
C PRO A 26 2.92 -13.70 -7.44
N TRP A 27 3.02 -12.38 -7.45
CA TRP A 27 2.19 -11.51 -6.63
C TRP A 27 0.77 -11.47 -7.21
N HIS A 28 -0.24 -11.26 -6.35
CA HIS A 28 -1.61 -11.03 -6.80
C HIS A 28 -1.79 -9.57 -7.26
N ALA A 29 -1.14 -8.63 -6.59
CA ALA A 29 -1.01 -7.25 -7.06
C ALA A 29 0.15 -7.10 -8.04
N THR A 30 0.23 -5.96 -8.73
CA THR A 30 1.31 -5.67 -9.67
C THR A 30 2.61 -5.35 -8.94
N ASP A 31 3.68 -6.07 -9.23
CA ASP A 31 5.02 -5.79 -8.72
C ASP A 31 5.59 -4.51 -9.35
N ILE A 32 5.95 -3.55 -8.49
CA ILE A 32 6.56 -2.27 -8.87
C ILE A 32 7.94 -2.08 -8.21
N THR A 33 8.54 -3.15 -7.72
CA THR A 33 9.86 -3.11 -7.08
C THR A 33 10.89 -2.48 -8.02
N GLY A 34 11.59 -1.46 -7.52
CA GLY A 34 12.58 -0.71 -8.30
C GLY A 34 12.01 0.33 -9.28
N SER A 35 10.69 0.34 -9.52
CA SER A 35 10.03 1.28 -10.46
C SER A 35 9.49 2.53 -9.78
N MET A 36 9.31 2.49 -8.46
CA MET A 36 8.77 3.58 -7.66
C MET A 36 9.71 3.94 -6.50
N PRO A 37 9.73 5.20 -6.08
CA PRO A 37 10.58 5.63 -4.97
C PRO A 37 10.11 5.03 -3.64
N LYS A 38 11.03 4.97 -2.67
CA LYS A 38 10.72 4.59 -1.28
C LYS A 38 9.66 5.50 -0.68
N LEU A 39 8.95 4.99 0.33
CA LEU A 39 7.99 5.77 1.11
C LEU A 39 8.67 7.01 1.69
N GLN A 40 8.07 8.16 1.42
CA GLN A 40 8.53 9.43 1.94
C GLN A 40 7.38 10.43 1.91
N PHE A 41 7.06 10.99 3.06
CA PHE A 41 6.03 12.02 3.20
C PHE A 41 6.24 12.83 4.49
N ARG A 42 5.50 13.93 4.60
CA ARG A 42 5.33 14.71 5.84
C ARG A 42 3.92 15.26 5.83
N MET A 43 3.06 14.71 6.68
CA MET A 43 1.63 14.99 6.74
C MET A 43 1.17 15.14 8.19
N GLN A 44 0.01 15.74 8.39
CA GLN A 44 -0.65 15.78 9.68
C GLN A 44 -1.59 14.58 9.81
N ARG A 45 -1.47 13.85 10.91
CA ARG A 45 -2.38 12.74 11.24
C ARG A 45 -3.67 13.28 11.86
N ALA A 46 -4.81 12.75 11.41
CA ALA A 46 -6.10 13.30 11.76
C ALA A 46 -6.49 13.07 13.22
N ASN A 47 -6.07 11.95 13.83
CA ASN A 47 -6.52 11.56 15.16
C ASN A 47 -5.96 12.43 16.30
N ASP A 48 -4.76 12.95 16.14
CA ASP A 48 -4.03 13.70 17.19
C ASP A 48 -3.36 14.99 16.71
N ALA A 49 -3.55 15.31 15.42
CA ALA A 49 -2.94 16.45 14.75
C ALA A 49 -1.38 16.45 14.75
N GLU A 50 -0.75 15.32 15.07
CA GLU A 50 0.70 15.19 14.99
C GLU A 50 1.20 15.22 13.55
N ILE A 51 2.37 15.83 13.35
CA ILE A 51 3.07 15.77 12.09
C ILE A 51 3.86 14.46 12.02
N VAL A 52 3.45 13.58 11.13
CA VAL A 52 4.06 12.26 10.91
C VAL A 52 4.79 12.19 9.57
N SER A 53 5.73 11.29 9.49
CA SER A 53 6.50 10.99 8.28
C SER A 53 6.66 9.47 8.15
N GLU A 54 7.30 9.01 7.08
CA GLU A 54 7.65 7.60 6.90
C GLU A 54 8.45 7.01 8.08
N GLN A 55 9.13 7.85 8.87
CA GLN A 55 9.93 7.40 10.01
C GLN A 55 9.04 6.79 11.13
N ASN A 56 7.81 7.31 11.28
CA ASN A 56 6.84 6.83 12.27
C ASN A 56 6.30 5.43 11.95
N TYR A 57 6.54 4.95 10.72
CA TYR A 57 6.03 3.67 10.21
C TYR A 57 7.13 2.66 9.88
N ARG A 58 8.38 2.94 10.26
CA ARG A 58 9.50 2.01 10.06
C ARG A 58 9.25 0.68 10.76
N GLY A 59 9.61 -0.42 10.10
CA GLY A 59 9.40 -1.77 10.60
C GLY A 59 7.98 -2.30 10.37
N ARG A 60 7.07 -1.47 9.83
CA ARG A 60 5.71 -1.88 9.46
C ARG A 60 5.57 -1.98 7.95
N VAL A 61 4.71 -2.87 7.48
CA VAL A 61 4.20 -2.82 6.11
C VAL A 61 3.23 -1.64 6.03
N VAL A 62 3.40 -0.78 5.03
CA VAL A 62 2.56 0.40 4.83
C VAL A 62 1.73 0.24 3.57
N ILE A 63 0.42 0.44 3.70
CA ILE A 63 -0.53 0.50 2.59
C ILE A 63 -0.93 1.98 2.45
N LEU A 64 -0.62 2.59 1.30
CA LEU A 64 -0.89 4.00 1.03
C LEU A 64 -2.02 4.12 0.01
N TYR A 65 -3.07 4.84 0.36
CA TYR A 65 -4.23 5.09 -0.48
C TYR A 65 -4.61 6.57 -0.45
N PHE A 66 -4.93 7.12 -1.63
CA PHE A 66 -5.39 8.50 -1.78
C PHE A 66 -6.89 8.51 -2.04
N GLY A 67 -7.61 9.38 -1.36
CA GLY A 67 -9.06 9.45 -1.48
C GLY A 67 -9.63 10.69 -0.81
N TYR A 68 -10.93 10.72 -0.56
CA TYR A 68 -11.61 11.80 0.15
C TYR A 68 -12.87 11.26 0.85
N THR A 69 -13.28 11.91 1.94
CA THR A 69 -14.34 11.37 2.81
C THR A 69 -15.73 11.39 2.17
N HIS A 70 -15.97 12.30 1.21
CA HIS A 70 -17.23 12.43 0.49
C HIS A 70 -17.31 11.57 -0.78
N CYS A 71 -16.39 10.63 -0.98
CA CYS A 71 -16.46 9.68 -2.08
C CYS A 71 -17.63 8.70 -1.86
N PRO A 72 -18.58 8.59 -2.81
CA PRO A 72 -19.80 7.80 -2.56
C PRO A 72 -19.57 6.29 -2.56
N ASP A 73 -18.58 5.77 -3.32
CA ASP A 73 -18.45 4.33 -3.58
C ASP A 73 -17.04 3.80 -3.38
N LEU A 74 -16.06 4.25 -4.17
CA LEU A 74 -14.75 3.61 -4.29
C LEU A 74 -13.93 3.69 -3.00
N CYS A 75 -13.90 4.86 -2.33
CA CYS A 75 -13.07 5.03 -1.14
C CYS A 75 -13.56 4.18 0.04
N PRO A 76 -14.86 4.20 0.41
CA PRO A 76 -15.33 3.36 1.49
C PRO A 76 -15.21 1.87 1.16
N MET A 77 -15.47 1.44 -0.09
CA MET A 77 -15.31 0.06 -0.51
C MET A 77 -13.83 -0.39 -0.41
N THR A 78 -12.90 0.43 -0.89
CA THR A 78 -11.45 0.14 -0.80
C THR A 78 -11.01 -0.03 0.65
N LEU A 79 -11.40 0.89 1.55
CA LEU A 79 -11.03 0.82 2.97
C LEU A 79 -11.71 -0.36 3.68
N ALA A 80 -12.94 -0.71 3.32
CA ALA A 80 -13.62 -1.89 3.85
C ALA A 80 -12.90 -3.19 3.43
N ASN A 81 -12.49 -3.29 2.17
CA ASN A 81 -11.71 -4.42 1.67
C ASN A 81 -10.34 -4.53 2.37
N LEU A 82 -9.65 -3.41 2.57
CA LEU A 82 -8.38 -3.39 3.31
C LEU A 82 -8.58 -3.75 4.79
N SER A 83 -9.70 -3.35 5.40
CA SER A 83 -10.07 -3.78 6.76
C SER A 83 -10.27 -5.30 6.83
N ALA A 84 -10.96 -5.88 5.83
CA ALA A 84 -11.12 -7.33 5.74
C ALA A 84 -9.79 -8.08 5.50
N VAL A 85 -8.83 -7.46 4.81
CA VAL A 85 -7.45 -7.99 4.72
C VAL A 85 -6.79 -7.99 6.10
N LEU A 86 -6.89 -6.88 6.84
CA LEU A 86 -6.33 -6.76 8.19
C LEU A 86 -6.94 -7.79 9.15
N ASP A 87 -8.24 -8.02 9.09
CA ASP A 87 -8.92 -9.05 9.90
C ASP A 87 -8.37 -10.45 9.63
N LYS A 88 -8.04 -10.75 8.35
CA LYS A 88 -7.43 -12.04 7.96
C LYS A 88 -5.96 -12.18 8.35
N LEU A 89 -5.29 -11.09 8.68
CA LEU A 89 -3.92 -11.09 9.21
C LEU A 89 -3.86 -11.37 10.70
N ASP A 90 -4.96 -11.24 11.43
CA ASP A 90 -5.07 -11.43 12.87
C ASP A 90 -4.00 -10.61 13.62
N THR A 91 -3.20 -11.22 14.46
CA THR A 91 -2.15 -10.54 15.23
C THR A 91 -1.09 -9.85 14.35
N GLN A 92 -0.83 -10.35 13.15
CA GLN A 92 0.10 -9.71 12.21
C GLN A 92 -0.38 -8.34 11.71
N ALA A 93 -1.68 -8.03 11.82
CA ALA A 93 -2.23 -6.73 11.47
C ALA A 93 -1.64 -5.56 12.28
N TYR A 94 -1.08 -5.82 13.48
CA TYR A 94 -0.39 -4.79 14.27
C TYR A 94 0.87 -4.25 13.59
N ASP A 95 1.47 -5.05 12.71
CA ASP A 95 2.65 -4.69 11.92
C ASP A 95 2.29 -4.06 10.56
N VAL A 96 1.02 -3.71 10.35
CA VAL A 96 0.54 -3.03 9.15
C VAL A 96 -0.01 -1.65 9.50
N ALA A 97 0.22 -0.66 8.65
CA ALA A 97 -0.44 0.64 8.69
C ALA A 97 -1.14 0.90 7.35
N VAL A 98 -2.38 1.34 7.39
CA VAL A 98 -3.12 1.82 6.22
C VAL A 98 -3.22 3.33 6.31
N LEU A 99 -2.54 4.04 5.42
CA LEU A 99 -2.50 5.49 5.38
C LEU A 99 -3.46 6.01 4.32
N PHE A 100 -4.56 6.59 4.75
CA PHE A 100 -5.54 7.25 3.89
C PHE A 100 -5.21 8.74 3.79
N VAL A 101 -4.67 9.16 2.65
CA VAL A 101 -4.29 10.55 2.38
C VAL A 101 -5.45 11.26 1.68
N THR A 102 -6.00 12.29 2.32
CA THR A 102 -7.05 13.07 1.66
C THR A 102 -6.50 13.90 0.50
N VAL A 103 -7.22 13.88 -0.62
CA VAL A 103 -6.99 14.76 -1.77
C VAL A 103 -7.95 15.98 -1.79
N ASP A 104 -8.78 16.10 -0.75
CA ASP A 104 -9.76 17.18 -0.59
C ASP A 104 -9.70 17.84 0.81
N PRO A 105 -8.55 18.40 1.19
CA PRO A 105 -8.35 18.93 2.54
C PRO A 105 -9.27 20.11 2.88
N ASP A 106 -9.91 20.75 1.89
CA ASP A 106 -10.86 21.84 2.12
C ASP A 106 -12.14 21.35 2.81
N ARG A 107 -12.63 20.15 2.47
CA ARG A 107 -13.81 19.52 3.08
C ARG A 107 -13.44 18.50 4.15
N ASP A 108 -12.36 17.78 3.97
CA ASP A 108 -11.87 16.76 4.88
C ASP A 108 -11.03 17.39 6.00
N THR A 109 -11.70 18.18 6.85
CA THR A 109 -11.05 18.75 8.03
C THR A 109 -10.54 17.66 8.97
N GLN A 110 -9.64 17.97 9.89
CA GLN A 110 -9.08 17.00 10.84
C GLN A 110 -10.16 16.17 11.56
N PRO A 111 -11.23 16.77 12.15
CA PRO A 111 -12.28 16.00 12.81
C PRO A 111 -13.07 15.11 11.83
N VAL A 112 -13.37 15.60 10.62
CA VAL A 112 -14.11 14.86 9.60
C VAL A 112 -13.30 13.64 9.15
N LEU A 113 -12.01 13.85 8.87
CA LEU A 113 -11.11 12.77 8.43
C LEU A 113 -10.89 11.74 9.55
N ALA A 114 -10.70 12.18 10.80
CA ALA A 114 -10.57 11.29 11.95
C ALA A 114 -11.83 10.43 12.13
N GLN A 115 -13.00 11.05 12.11
CA GLN A 115 -14.27 10.33 12.22
C GLN A 115 -14.46 9.31 11.09
N TYR A 116 -14.12 9.69 9.86
CA TYR A 116 -14.25 8.82 8.70
C TYR A 116 -13.38 7.56 8.82
N VAL A 117 -12.09 7.71 9.11
CA VAL A 117 -11.17 6.56 9.22
C VAL A 117 -11.46 5.69 10.44
N HIS A 118 -12.02 6.26 11.52
CA HIS A 118 -12.45 5.51 12.70
C HIS A 118 -13.54 4.47 12.40
N GLY A 119 -14.30 4.67 11.31
CA GLY A 119 -15.31 3.71 10.85
C GLY A 119 -14.74 2.41 10.26
N PHE A 120 -13.42 2.31 10.14
CA PHE A 120 -12.71 1.16 9.58
C PHE A 120 -11.83 0.49 10.65
N ALA A 121 -10.85 -0.34 10.21
CA ALA A 121 -9.93 -0.98 11.15
C ALA A 121 -9.04 0.06 11.86
N LYS A 122 -8.65 -0.24 13.11
CA LYS A 122 -7.81 0.65 13.94
C LYS A 122 -6.43 0.97 13.36
N GLN A 123 -5.98 0.20 12.37
CA GLN A 123 -4.74 0.43 11.64
C GLN A 123 -4.89 1.47 10.52
N VAL A 124 -6.11 1.94 10.25
CA VAL A 124 -6.39 2.97 9.24
C VAL A 124 -6.19 4.34 9.88
N GLU A 125 -5.25 5.10 9.32
CA GLU A 125 -4.91 6.45 9.78
C GLU A 125 -5.20 7.46 8.66
N GLY A 126 -5.94 8.52 8.98
CA GLY A 126 -6.20 9.62 8.07
C GLY A 126 -5.04 10.63 8.07
N LEU A 127 -4.55 10.99 6.90
CA LEU A 127 -3.48 11.96 6.73
C LEU A 127 -3.95 13.13 5.87
N SER A 128 -3.60 14.34 6.30
CA SER A 128 -3.83 15.58 5.56
C SER A 128 -2.56 16.42 5.54
N GLY A 129 -2.45 17.34 4.60
CA GLY A 129 -1.28 18.19 4.50
C GLY A 129 -1.55 19.47 3.70
N PRO A 130 -0.62 20.42 3.72
CA PRO A 130 -0.74 21.63 2.93
C PRO A 130 -0.74 21.29 1.42
N PRO A 131 -1.34 22.15 0.56
CA PRO A 131 -1.48 21.87 -0.87
C PRO A 131 -0.17 21.50 -1.58
N ASN A 132 0.94 22.16 -1.23
CA ASN A 132 2.25 21.85 -1.79
C ASN A 132 2.80 20.48 -1.33
N GLY A 133 2.55 20.09 -0.09
CA GLY A 133 2.92 18.78 0.44
C GLY A 133 2.11 17.67 -0.22
N LEU A 134 0.79 17.86 -0.35
CA LEU A 134 -0.08 16.94 -1.07
C LEU A 134 0.33 16.78 -2.54
N LEU A 135 0.60 17.90 -3.22
CA LEU A 135 1.04 17.88 -4.62
C LEU A 135 2.38 17.15 -4.78
N ALA A 136 3.33 17.38 -3.86
CA ALA A 136 4.61 16.68 -3.89
C ALA A 136 4.44 15.17 -3.71
N LEU A 137 3.57 14.75 -2.77
CA LEU A 137 3.31 13.35 -2.49
C LEU A 137 2.59 12.64 -3.65
N THR A 138 1.55 13.26 -4.21
CA THR A 138 0.81 12.71 -5.35
C THR A 138 1.68 12.58 -6.60
N ARG A 139 2.54 13.59 -6.89
CA ARG A 139 3.52 13.53 -7.97
C ARG A 139 4.54 12.41 -7.76
N ARG A 140 5.02 12.23 -6.51
CA ARG A 140 5.97 11.18 -6.16
C ARG A 140 5.47 9.78 -6.52
N TYR A 141 4.19 9.51 -6.29
CA TYR A 141 3.56 8.21 -6.58
C TYR A 141 2.73 8.22 -7.86
N ARG A 142 2.86 9.26 -8.72
CA ARG A 142 2.15 9.37 -9.99
C ARG A 142 0.63 9.25 -9.85
N VAL A 143 0.10 9.73 -8.71
CA VAL A 143 -1.34 9.79 -8.44
C VAL A 143 -1.90 11.06 -9.06
N MET A 144 -2.89 10.91 -9.92
CA MET A 144 -3.62 12.04 -10.48
C MET A 144 -4.83 12.34 -9.62
N TYR A 145 -5.06 13.62 -9.33
CA TYR A 145 -6.31 14.08 -8.74
C TYR A 145 -6.69 15.45 -9.29
N LYS A 146 -7.97 15.75 -9.28
CA LYS A 146 -8.52 17.04 -9.67
C LYS A 146 -9.73 17.37 -8.80
N VAL A 147 -9.67 18.50 -8.12
CA VAL A 147 -10.80 19.08 -7.39
C VAL A 147 -11.38 20.21 -8.24
N THR A 148 -12.65 20.14 -8.58
CA THR A 148 -13.39 21.21 -9.25
C THR A 148 -14.37 21.77 -8.23
N LYS A 149 -14.16 23.05 -7.83
CA LYS A 149 -15.01 23.69 -6.83
C LYS A 149 -16.37 24.02 -7.41
N ASP A 150 -17.35 24.10 -6.52
CA ASP A 150 -18.73 24.44 -6.89
C ASP A 150 -18.82 25.85 -7.52
N THR A 151 -19.49 25.91 -8.67
CA THR A 151 -19.81 27.16 -9.39
C THR A 151 -21.19 27.01 -10.02
N PRO A 152 -21.89 28.10 -10.38
CA PRO A 152 -23.20 28.01 -11.02
C PRO A 152 -23.18 27.06 -12.22
N GLY A 153 -23.98 25.98 -12.15
CA GLY A 153 -24.07 24.94 -13.17
C GLY A 153 -22.98 23.85 -13.14
N HIS A 154 -22.01 23.93 -12.21
CA HIS A 154 -20.95 22.93 -12.07
C HIS A 154 -20.79 22.53 -10.59
N PRO A 155 -21.29 21.35 -10.16
CA PRO A 155 -21.20 20.90 -8.79
C PRO A 155 -19.76 20.59 -8.37
N TYR A 156 -19.51 20.59 -7.07
CA TYR A 156 -18.21 20.20 -6.52
C TYR A 156 -17.90 18.74 -6.86
N THR A 157 -16.78 18.51 -7.53
CA THR A 157 -16.35 17.16 -7.92
C THR A 157 -14.89 16.90 -7.56
N VAL A 158 -14.59 15.67 -7.18
CA VAL A 158 -13.22 15.20 -6.97
C VAL A 158 -13.01 13.95 -7.80
N MET A 159 -11.99 13.97 -8.64
CA MET A 159 -11.50 12.80 -9.37
C MET A 159 -10.10 12.45 -8.87
N HIS A 160 -9.82 11.19 -8.69
CA HIS A 160 -8.49 10.71 -8.32
C HIS A 160 -8.22 9.29 -8.86
N SER A 161 -6.94 8.92 -8.96
CA SER A 161 -6.54 7.55 -9.27
C SER A 161 -6.88 6.63 -8.11
N ASN A 162 -7.43 5.44 -8.39
CA ASN A 162 -7.78 4.43 -7.37
C ASN A 162 -6.61 3.49 -7.04
N SER A 163 -5.38 4.01 -7.07
CA SER A 163 -4.19 3.20 -6.83
C SER A 163 -3.92 3.03 -5.33
N VAL A 164 -3.74 1.79 -4.91
CA VAL A 164 -3.32 1.39 -3.55
C VAL A 164 -1.89 0.86 -3.66
N PHE A 165 -0.97 1.46 -2.92
CA PHE A 165 0.46 1.12 -2.93
C PHE A 165 0.83 0.37 -1.67
N PHE A 166 1.70 -0.64 -1.81
CA PHE A 166 2.19 -1.42 -0.69
C PHE A 166 3.70 -1.26 -0.58
N PHE A 167 4.14 -0.95 0.63
CA PHE A 167 5.54 -0.77 0.98
C PHE A 167 5.95 -1.81 2.02
N ASP A 168 7.15 -2.37 1.86
CA ASP A 168 7.71 -3.30 2.84
C ASP A 168 8.18 -2.58 4.12
N ARG A 169 8.66 -3.34 5.10
CA ARG A 169 9.15 -2.83 6.40
C ARG A 169 10.28 -1.81 6.29
N ALA A 170 11.05 -1.83 5.19
CA ALA A 170 12.10 -0.87 4.88
C ALA A 170 11.59 0.37 4.12
N GLY A 171 10.28 0.45 3.87
CA GLY A 171 9.64 1.51 3.11
C GLY A 171 9.91 1.43 1.60
N THR A 172 10.34 0.30 1.07
CA THR A 172 10.52 0.11 -0.37
C THR A 172 9.15 -0.15 -1.01
N ALA A 173 8.84 0.56 -2.10
CA ALA A 173 7.63 0.33 -2.87
C ALA A 173 7.71 -1.06 -3.52
N ARG A 174 6.73 -1.90 -3.23
CA ARG A 174 6.72 -3.29 -3.68
C ARG A 174 5.58 -3.58 -4.64
N LEU A 175 4.36 -3.21 -4.28
CA LEU A 175 3.18 -3.58 -5.06
C LEU A 175 2.25 -2.39 -5.26
N VAL A 176 1.46 -2.46 -6.33
CA VAL A 176 0.32 -1.56 -6.58
C VAL A 176 -0.88 -2.36 -7.08
N THR A 177 -2.08 -1.96 -6.65
CA THR A 177 -3.34 -2.46 -7.23
C THR A 177 -4.33 -1.32 -7.39
N THR A 178 -5.26 -1.47 -8.31
CA THR A 178 -6.45 -0.62 -8.47
C THR A 178 -7.74 -1.34 -8.08
N ASP A 179 -7.63 -2.65 -7.78
CA ASP A 179 -8.71 -3.51 -7.34
C ASP A 179 -8.33 -4.17 -6.01
N THR A 180 -9.09 -3.88 -4.95
CA THR A 180 -8.93 -4.48 -3.63
C THR A 180 -9.93 -5.62 -3.37
N GLY A 181 -10.77 -5.99 -4.34
CA GLY A 181 -11.80 -7.03 -4.20
C GLY A 181 -11.22 -8.43 -3.99
N ASN A 182 -10.01 -8.72 -4.49
CA ASN A 182 -9.31 -9.96 -4.21
C ASN A 182 -8.68 -9.97 -2.80
N ILE A 183 -9.53 -9.95 -1.76
CA ILE A 183 -9.10 -9.89 -0.35
C ILE A 183 -8.14 -11.04 -0.01
N ALA A 184 -8.38 -12.26 -0.50
CA ALA A 184 -7.52 -13.41 -0.22
C ALA A 184 -6.12 -13.22 -0.81
N GLY A 185 -6.02 -12.83 -2.08
CA GLY A 185 -4.75 -12.59 -2.76
C GLY A 185 -3.97 -11.45 -2.12
N ILE A 186 -4.63 -10.33 -1.80
CA ILE A 186 -3.98 -9.20 -1.11
C ILE A 186 -3.50 -9.62 0.28
N THR A 187 -4.26 -10.45 1.01
CA THR A 187 -3.82 -10.98 2.31
C THR A 187 -2.53 -11.82 2.17
N GLU A 188 -2.44 -12.66 1.14
CA GLU A 188 -1.21 -13.43 0.87
C GLU A 188 -0.04 -12.51 0.53
N ASP A 189 -0.25 -11.51 -0.30
CA ASP A 189 0.76 -10.53 -0.65
C ASP A 189 1.27 -9.78 0.58
N VAL A 190 0.38 -9.29 1.45
CA VAL A 190 0.76 -8.59 2.69
C VAL A 190 1.52 -9.52 3.65
N LYS A 191 1.10 -10.80 3.81
CA LYS A 191 1.83 -11.79 4.61
C LYS A 191 3.26 -12.00 4.10
N ARG A 192 3.45 -12.04 2.79
CA ARG A 192 4.79 -12.14 2.19
C ARG A 192 5.62 -10.89 2.44
N LEU A 193 5.03 -9.68 2.35
CA LEU A 193 5.72 -8.44 2.70
C LEU A 193 6.10 -8.39 4.19
N LEU A 194 5.26 -8.92 5.08
CA LEU A 194 5.53 -9.01 6.51
C LEU A 194 6.69 -9.97 6.83
N SER A 195 6.87 -11.02 6.04
CA SER A 195 7.93 -12.02 6.19
C SER A 195 9.24 -11.67 5.48
N SER A 196 9.23 -10.68 4.57
CA SER A 196 10.45 -10.20 3.91
C SER A 196 11.19 -9.20 4.79
N ASN A 197 12.48 -9.47 5.02
CA ASN A 197 13.39 -8.57 5.76
C ASN A 197 13.86 -7.41 4.89
#